data_0ada1d2ca0e9acc2d7baba8d2f2b41c9
#
_entry.id   0ada1d2ca0e9acc2d7baba8d2f2b41c9
#
_cell.length_a   1.000
_cell.length_b   1.000
_cell.length_c   1.000
_cell.angle_alpha   90.00
_cell.angle_beta   90.00
_cell.angle_gamma   90.00
#
_symmetry.space_group_name_H-M   'P 1'
#
loop_
_entity.id
_entity.type
_entity.pdbx_description
1 polymer ?
#
loop_
_entity_poly.entity_id
_entity_poly.type
_entity_poly.pdbx_seq_one_letter_code
_entity_poly.pdbx_strand_id
1 'polypeptide(L)'
;KIMTAIKGKLIAIGGNEDKGTEPEANFQQKNNLNFFELQILSRIVHETKHGRDSHIEVITSASSIPVEVGDNYLQAFSKVGCTNIQIMDIRNREDCLNPEYIERIKKCDCVMISGGNQLRLSTIFGGTEILKILHERLHHDDFVIAGTSAGAMAMSKTMIYQGSSAGALIKGE
;
A
#
# COMPACT_ATOMS: atom_id res chain seq x y z
N LYS A 1 -8.32 11.71 27.93
CA LYS A 1 -7.35 11.19 26.94
C LYS A 1 -7.23 12.24 25.82
N ILE A 2 -6.14 12.98 25.80
CA ILE A 2 -5.87 13.92 24.72
C ILE A 2 -5.63 13.08 23.48
N MET A 3 -6.50 13.18 22.47
CA MET A 3 -6.26 12.59 21.16
C MET A 3 -5.15 13.44 20.52
N THR A 4 -3.94 12.90 20.48
CA THR A 4 -2.87 13.49 19.67
C THR A 4 -3.27 13.41 18.22
N ALA A 5 -3.28 14.55 17.53
CA ALA A 5 -3.55 14.60 16.10
C ALA A 5 -2.51 13.76 15.34
N ILE A 6 -2.97 12.93 14.39
CA ILE A 6 -2.12 12.17 13.49
C ILE A 6 -1.37 13.18 12.62
N LYS A 7 -0.05 13.12 12.56
CA LYS A 7 0.78 14.00 11.72
C LYS A 7 0.92 13.48 10.29
N GLY A 8 0.98 12.18 10.14
CA GLY A 8 1.10 11.52 8.85
C GLY A 8 -0.20 11.55 8.06
N LYS A 9 -0.12 11.12 6.82
CA LYS A 9 -1.24 11.11 5.86
C LYS A 9 -1.53 9.69 5.41
N LEU A 10 -2.81 9.33 5.40
CA LEU A 10 -3.31 8.09 4.80
C LEU A 10 -4.00 8.42 3.47
N ILE A 11 -3.58 7.77 2.40
CA ILE A 11 -4.15 7.95 1.07
C ILE A 11 -4.74 6.62 0.61
N ALA A 12 -6.06 6.49 0.73
CA ALA A 12 -6.78 5.31 0.27
C ALA A 12 -7.22 5.51 -1.19
N ILE A 13 -6.85 4.56 -2.04
CA ILE A 13 -7.11 4.60 -3.48
C ILE A 13 -8.05 3.46 -3.81
N GLY A 14 -9.22 3.78 -4.36
CA GLY A 14 -10.09 2.80 -4.99
C GLY A 14 -9.40 2.27 -6.24
N GLY A 15 -9.38 0.96 -6.45
CA GLY A 15 -8.67 0.36 -7.56
C GLY A 15 -9.43 -0.75 -8.22
N ASN A 16 -8.93 -1.14 -9.38
CA ASN A 16 -9.35 -2.35 -10.05
C ASN A 16 -8.83 -3.52 -9.22
N GLU A 17 -9.73 -4.34 -8.70
CA GLU A 17 -9.34 -5.52 -7.94
C GLU A 17 -8.68 -6.52 -8.89
N ASP A 18 -7.41 -6.84 -8.66
CA ASP A 18 -6.85 -8.09 -9.15
C ASP A 18 -7.52 -9.24 -8.38
N LYS A 19 -8.57 -9.79 -8.97
CA LYS A 19 -9.37 -10.87 -8.34
C LYS A 19 -8.65 -12.21 -8.32
N GLY A 20 -7.44 -12.32 -8.87
CA GLY A 20 -6.61 -13.52 -8.81
C GLY A 20 -7.20 -14.79 -9.46
N THR A 21 -8.25 -14.65 -10.26
CA THR A 21 -9.05 -15.79 -10.73
C THR A 21 -9.31 -15.81 -12.23
N GLU A 22 -8.55 -15.15 -13.06
CA GLU A 22 -8.55 -15.41 -14.51
C GLU A 22 -7.43 -14.57 -15.16
N PRO A 23 -6.71 -15.06 -16.17
CA PRO A 23 -5.83 -14.22 -16.97
C PRO A 23 -6.69 -13.25 -17.76
N GLU A 24 -6.79 -12.00 -17.34
CA GLU A 24 -7.53 -10.99 -18.08
C GLU A 24 -6.85 -10.73 -19.43
N ALA A 25 -7.40 -11.38 -20.45
CA ALA A 25 -7.22 -10.99 -21.83
C ALA A 25 -7.95 -9.68 -22.07
N ASN A 26 -7.32 -8.53 -21.87
CA ASN A 26 -7.74 -7.32 -22.56
C ASN A 26 -6.71 -6.19 -22.48
N PHE A 27 -5.96 -6.07 -23.54
CA PHE A 27 -4.99 -4.99 -23.82
C PHE A 27 -5.57 -3.56 -23.82
N GLN A 28 -6.88 -3.40 -23.85
CA GLN A 28 -7.53 -2.07 -23.89
C GLN A 28 -7.71 -1.42 -22.53
N GLN A 29 -7.73 -2.18 -21.43
CA GLN A 29 -7.78 -1.61 -20.09
C GLN A 29 -6.43 -1.02 -19.64
N LYS A 30 -5.30 -1.52 -20.15
CA LYS A 30 -3.95 -0.99 -19.83
C LYS A 30 -3.76 0.49 -20.20
N ASN A 31 -4.42 1.00 -21.22
CA ASN A 31 -4.22 2.38 -21.68
C ASN A 31 -5.03 3.44 -20.91
N ASN A 32 -6.16 3.08 -20.33
CA ASN A 32 -6.96 4.02 -19.51
C ASN A 32 -6.48 4.10 -18.05
N LEU A 33 -5.90 3.03 -17.53
CA LEU A 33 -5.28 3.00 -16.20
C LEU A 33 -4.10 3.99 -16.09
N ASN A 34 -3.30 4.15 -17.14
CA ASN A 34 -2.11 5.00 -17.12
C ASN A 34 -2.41 6.49 -16.82
N PHE A 35 -3.54 7.05 -17.26
CA PHE A 35 -3.80 8.47 -17.05
C PHE A 35 -4.26 8.77 -15.62
N PHE A 36 -5.20 7.99 -15.08
CA PHE A 36 -5.69 8.18 -13.71
C PHE A 36 -4.63 7.78 -12.67
N GLU A 37 -3.90 6.70 -12.89
CA GLU A 37 -2.82 6.27 -12.01
C GLU A 37 -1.70 7.30 -11.92
N LEU A 38 -1.27 7.89 -13.02
CA LEU A 38 -0.22 8.91 -13.02
C LEU A 38 -0.63 10.17 -12.25
N GLN A 39 -1.90 10.60 -12.33
CA GLN A 39 -2.40 11.72 -11.53
C GLN A 39 -2.44 11.39 -10.04
N ILE A 40 -2.90 10.19 -9.68
CA ILE A 40 -2.94 9.73 -8.29
C ILE A 40 -1.52 9.60 -7.72
N LEU A 41 -0.60 9.00 -8.47
CA LEU A 41 0.80 8.88 -8.04
C LEU A 41 1.48 10.25 -7.92
N SER A 42 1.22 11.17 -8.84
CA SER A 42 1.69 12.55 -8.75
C SER A 42 1.17 13.24 -7.49
N ARG A 43 -0.11 13.00 -7.12
CA ARG A 43 -0.68 13.52 -5.88
C ARG A 43 -0.01 12.90 -4.65
N ILE A 44 0.24 11.59 -4.63
CA ILE A 44 0.97 10.93 -3.54
C ILE A 44 2.33 11.57 -3.35
N VAL A 45 3.10 11.73 -4.44
CA VAL A 45 4.42 12.36 -4.41
C VAL A 45 4.33 13.79 -3.87
N HIS A 46 3.31 14.54 -4.28
CA HIS A 46 3.09 15.92 -3.78
C HIS A 46 2.82 15.96 -2.26
N GLU A 47 2.17 14.94 -1.72
CA GLU A 47 1.86 14.87 -0.28
C GLU A 47 3.06 14.42 0.58
N THR A 48 4.12 13.92 -0.03
CA THR A 48 5.33 13.51 0.69
C THR A 48 6.18 14.70 1.08
N LYS A 49 6.99 14.54 2.12
CA LYS A 49 7.82 15.60 2.71
C LYS A 49 8.81 16.22 1.72
N HIS A 50 9.40 15.42 0.84
CA HIS A 50 10.44 15.85 -0.10
C HIS A 50 9.97 15.87 -1.56
N GLY A 51 8.66 15.68 -1.81
CA GLY A 51 8.11 15.67 -3.16
C GLY A 51 8.78 14.61 -4.04
N ARG A 52 9.29 15.00 -5.21
CA ARG A 52 9.94 14.09 -6.16
C ARG A 52 11.25 13.47 -5.66
N ASP A 53 11.88 14.06 -4.68
CA ASP A 53 13.11 13.54 -4.06
C ASP A 53 12.82 12.56 -2.92
N SER A 54 11.56 12.31 -2.61
CA SER A 54 11.14 11.42 -1.53
C SER A 54 11.56 9.99 -1.80
N HIS A 55 11.97 9.32 -0.72
CA HIS A 55 12.19 7.88 -0.73
C HIS A 55 10.85 7.17 -0.52
N ILE A 56 10.43 6.40 -1.53
CA ILE A 56 9.18 5.64 -1.51
C ILE A 56 9.47 4.15 -1.52
N GLU A 57 8.93 3.45 -0.53
CA GLU A 57 8.94 2.00 -0.46
C GLU A 57 7.64 1.44 -1.02
N VAL A 58 7.72 0.49 -1.93
CA VAL A 58 6.56 -0.19 -2.50
C VAL A 58 6.46 -1.60 -1.95
N ILE A 59 5.33 -1.93 -1.32
CA ILE A 59 5.02 -3.24 -0.76
C ILE A 59 4.01 -3.92 -1.66
N THR A 60 4.38 -5.05 -2.26
CA THR A 60 3.55 -5.82 -3.20
C THR A 60 3.06 -7.15 -2.63
N SER A 61 3.13 -7.32 -1.31
CA SER A 61 2.83 -8.58 -0.61
C SER A 61 1.42 -9.12 -0.83
N ALA A 62 0.45 -8.25 -1.14
CA ALA A 62 -0.92 -8.66 -1.43
C ALA A 62 -1.08 -9.31 -2.82
N SER A 63 -0.20 -8.99 -3.76
CA SER A 63 -0.31 -9.44 -5.15
C SER A 63 0.09 -10.91 -5.33
N SER A 64 -0.57 -11.58 -6.28
CA SER A 64 -0.17 -12.91 -6.76
C SER A 64 1.02 -12.86 -7.73
N ILE A 65 1.27 -11.69 -8.35
CA ILE A 65 2.34 -11.39 -9.30
C ILE A 65 3.19 -10.20 -8.84
N PRO A 66 3.81 -10.29 -7.66
CA PRO A 66 4.37 -9.13 -6.96
C PRO A 66 5.57 -8.51 -7.65
N VAL A 67 6.35 -9.27 -8.44
CA VAL A 67 7.48 -8.75 -9.22
C VAL A 67 6.97 -7.83 -10.31
N GLU A 68 6.01 -8.30 -11.11
CA GLU A 68 5.41 -7.51 -12.21
C GLU A 68 4.74 -6.25 -11.68
N VAL A 69 4.00 -6.35 -10.57
CA VAL A 69 3.38 -5.20 -9.93
C VAL A 69 4.44 -4.21 -9.43
N GLY A 70 5.52 -4.69 -8.84
CA GLY A 70 6.65 -3.87 -8.41
C GLY A 70 7.27 -3.09 -9.57
N ASP A 71 7.55 -3.77 -10.68
CA ASP A 71 8.11 -3.15 -11.89
C ASP A 71 7.17 -2.08 -12.47
N ASN A 72 5.86 -2.34 -12.46
CA ASN A 72 4.86 -1.37 -12.89
C ASN A 72 4.88 -0.10 -12.02
N TYR A 73 5.00 -0.24 -10.69
CA TYR A 73 5.12 0.92 -9.80
C TYR A 73 6.43 1.69 -10.00
N LEU A 74 7.56 1.01 -10.19
CA LEU A 74 8.84 1.65 -10.50
C LEU A 74 8.73 2.51 -11.75
N GLN A 75 8.16 1.97 -12.82
CA GLN A 75 7.95 2.70 -14.08
C GLN A 75 6.98 3.87 -13.90
N ALA A 76 5.88 3.68 -13.20
CA ALA A 76 4.84 4.69 -13.02
C ALA A 76 5.36 5.87 -12.18
N PHE A 77 6.06 5.61 -11.07
CA PHE A 77 6.67 6.68 -10.26
C PHE A 77 7.78 7.41 -11.02
N SER A 78 8.58 6.69 -11.81
CA SER A 78 9.59 7.31 -12.67
C SER A 78 8.96 8.29 -13.67
N LYS A 79 7.81 7.94 -14.26
CA LYS A 79 7.06 8.83 -15.18
C LYS A 79 6.57 10.12 -14.51
N VAL A 80 6.28 10.11 -13.23
CA VAL A 80 5.91 11.32 -12.47
C VAL A 80 7.13 12.04 -11.88
N GLY A 81 8.33 11.58 -12.20
CA GLY A 81 9.60 12.22 -11.85
C GLY A 81 10.12 11.87 -10.46
N CYS A 82 9.61 10.82 -9.83
CA CYS A 82 10.15 10.29 -8.58
C CYS A 82 10.97 9.04 -8.90
N THR A 83 12.28 9.08 -8.64
CA THR A 83 13.23 8.01 -9.00
C THR A 83 13.82 7.28 -7.79
N ASN A 84 13.61 7.80 -6.58
CA ASN A 84 14.07 7.16 -5.34
C ASN A 84 13.01 6.18 -4.83
N ILE A 85 12.73 5.15 -5.62
CA ILE A 85 11.72 4.12 -5.35
C ILE A 85 12.42 2.78 -5.14
N GLN A 86 12.02 2.05 -4.13
CA GLN A 86 12.50 0.71 -3.87
C GLN A 86 11.33 -0.25 -3.62
N ILE A 87 11.48 -1.48 -4.10
CA ILE A 87 10.52 -2.54 -3.80
C ILE A 87 10.95 -3.24 -2.52
N MET A 88 10.00 -3.36 -1.60
CA MET A 88 10.18 -4.16 -0.38
C MET A 88 9.54 -5.52 -0.58
N ASP A 89 10.37 -6.51 -0.92
CA ASP A 89 9.93 -7.84 -1.32
C ASP A 89 9.63 -8.73 -0.10
N ILE A 90 8.55 -8.40 0.61
CA ILE A 90 8.04 -9.16 1.74
C ILE A 90 7.01 -10.17 1.25
N ARG A 91 7.34 -11.46 1.30
CA ARG A 91 6.49 -12.57 0.82
C ARG A 91 5.83 -13.35 1.94
N ASN A 92 6.46 -13.36 3.09
CA ASN A 92 6.05 -14.11 4.27
C ASN A 92 6.37 -13.31 5.54
N ARG A 93 5.98 -13.86 6.67
CA ARG A 93 6.14 -13.20 7.96
C ARG A 93 7.60 -13.09 8.42
N GLU A 94 8.43 -14.04 8.04
CA GLU A 94 9.86 -14.04 8.38
C GLU A 94 10.60 -12.89 7.69
N ASP A 95 10.19 -12.50 6.49
CA ASP A 95 10.78 -11.36 5.78
C ASP A 95 10.61 -10.05 6.55
N CYS A 96 9.56 -9.94 7.39
CA CYS A 96 9.37 -8.78 8.27
C CYS A 96 10.43 -8.65 9.37
N LEU A 97 11.25 -9.68 9.59
CA LEU A 97 12.37 -9.67 10.56
C LEU A 97 13.66 -9.17 9.91
N ASN A 98 13.69 -8.94 8.60
CA ASN A 98 14.87 -8.46 7.90
C ASN A 98 15.27 -7.06 8.43
N PRO A 99 16.45 -6.90 9.05
CA PRO A 99 16.86 -5.62 9.61
C PRO A 99 17.03 -4.52 8.56
N GLU A 100 17.35 -4.87 7.31
CA GLU A 100 17.41 -3.91 6.22
C GLU A 100 16.04 -3.31 5.94
N TYR A 101 14.98 -4.13 5.86
CA TYR A 101 13.61 -3.66 5.65
C TYR A 101 13.13 -2.78 6.81
N ILE A 102 13.46 -3.18 8.04
CA ILE A 102 13.14 -2.38 9.22
C ILE A 102 13.78 -0.99 9.15
N GLU A 103 15.06 -0.91 8.79
CA GLU A 103 15.76 0.37 8.64
C GLU A 103 15.22 1.21 7.48
N ARG A 104 14.86 0.59 6.36
CA ARG A 104 14.26 1.28 5.21
C ARG A 104 12.90 1.89 5.58
N ILE A 105 12.04 1.14 6.29
CA ILE A 105 10.74 1.64 6.79
C ILE A 105 10.91 2.80 7.77
N LYS A 106 11.96 2.81 8.58
CA LYS A 106 12.23 3.93 9.50
C LYS A 106 12.63 5.21 8.78
N LYS A 107 13.20 5.11 7.58
CA LYS A 107 13.83 6.24 6.86
C LYS A 107 13.04 6.75 5.67
N CYS A 108 12.18 5.94 5.06
CA CYS A 108 11.42 6.34 3.87
C CYS A 108 10.41 7.46 4.18
N ASP A 109 10.04 8.23 3.17
CA ASP A 109 9.05 9.31 3.28
C ASP A 109 7.62 8.81 3.03
N CYS A 110 7.50 7.72 2.27
CA CYS A 110 6.22 7.13 1.89
C CYS A 110 6.32 5.61 1.78
N VAL A 111 5.23 4.94 2.14
CA VAL A 111 5.01 3.52 1.83
C VAL A 111 3.78 3.41 0.95
N MET A 112 3.94 2.78 -0.22
CA MET A 112 2.86 2.44 -1.15
C MET A 112 2.56 0.94 -1.03
N ILE A 113 1.32 0.59 -0.68
CA ILE A 113 0.88 -0.80 -0.53
C ILE A 113 -0.03 -1.15 -1.71
N SER A 114 0.39 -2.11 -2.53
CA SER A 114 -0.41 -2.56 -3.68
C SER A 114 -1.67 -3.32 -3.26
N GLY A 115 -2.64 -3.35 -4.15
CA GLY A 115 -3.81 -4.20 -4.02
C GLY A 115 -3.51 -5.69 -4.18
N GLY A 116 -4.55 -6.51 -4.00
CA GLY A 116 -4.51 -7.97 -4.10
C GLY A 116 -5.29 -8.64 -2.97
N ASN A 117 -4.74 -9.69 -2.38
CA ASN A 117 -5.39 -10.43 -1.31
C ASN A 117 -5.16 -9.77 0.07
N GLN A 118 -6.23 -9.23 0.63
CA GLN A 118 -6.24 -8.56 1.93
C GLN A 118 -5.83 -9.49 3.09
N LEU A 119 -6.22 -10.77 3.04
CA LEU A 119 -5.87 -11.76 4.07
C LEU A 119 -4.35 -11.98 4.12
N ARG A 120 -3.68 -11.95 2.95
CA ARG A 120 -2.21 -12.04 2.90
C ARG A 120 -1.56 -10.88 3.67
N LEU A 121 -2.04 -9.65 3.49
CA LEU A 121 -1.51 -8.49 4.23
C LEU A 121 -1.66 -8.67 5.75
N SER A 122 -2.84 -9.05 6.22
CA SER A 122 -3.07 -9.24 7.66
C SER A 122 -2.24 -10.39 8.23
N THR A 123 -2.08 -11.49 7.48
CA THR A 123 -1.30 -12.66 7.90
C THR A 123 0.20 -12.34 7.96
N ILE A 124 0.72 -11.63 6.96
CA ILE A 124 2.14 -11.29 6.87
C ILE A 124 2.52 -10.23 7.90
N PHE A 125 1.75 -9.12 7.98
CA PHE A 125 2.14 -7.95 8.76
C PHE A 125 1.56 -7.91 10.17
N GLY A 126 0.48 -8.64 10.47
CA GLY A 126 -0.21 -8.58 11.76
C GLY A 126 0.72 -8.84 12.94
N GLY A 127 0.88 -7.87 13.84
CA GLY A 127 1.72 -7.94 15.04
C GLY A 127 3.24 -7.93 14.78
N THR A 128 3.69 -7.56 13.58
CA THR A 128 5.12 -7.42 13.27
C THR A 128 5.68 -6.06 13.69
N GLU A 129 7.01 -5.99 13.82
CA GLU A 129 7.72 -4.73 14.09
C GLU A 129 7.54 -3.71 12.95
N ILE A 130 7.50 -4.17 11.68
CA ILE A 130 7.24 -3.29 10.53
C ILE A 130 5.89 -2.59 10.69
N LEU A 131 4.83 -3.33 11.01
CA LEU A 131 3.50 -2.73 11.20
C LEU A 131 3.51 -1.74 12.36
N LYS A 132 4.18 -2.05 13.45
CA LYS A 132 4.33 -1.15 14.60
C LYS A 132 5.02 0.15 14.21
N ILE A 133 6.14 0.08 13.48
CA ILE A 133 6.87 1.26 13.01
C ILE A 133 5.99 2.11 12.08
N LEU A 134 5.26 1.50 11.15
CA LEU A 134 4.33 2.21 10.27
C LEU A 134 3.28 3.00 11.09
N HIS A 135 2.70 2.38 12.13
CA HIS A 135 1.75 3.05 13.01
C HIS A 135 2.38 4.20 13.80
N GLU A 136 3.56 3.99 14.37
CA GLU A 136 4.28 5.02 15.13
C GLU A 136 4.63 6.21 14.24
N ARG A 137 5.16 5.96 13.05
CA ARG A 137 5.51 7.00 12.10
C ARG A 137 4.29 7.78 11.59
N LEU A 138 3.19 7.09 11.33
CA LEU A 138 1.94 7.75 10.95
C LEU A 138 1.44 8.73 12.02
N HIS A 139 1.64 8.42 13.30
CA HIS A 139 1.20 9.29 14.39
C HIS A 139 2.16 10.46 14.67
N HIS A 140 3.46 10.26 14.45
CA HIS A 140 4.46 11.19 14.96
C HIS A 140 5.27 11.89 13.87
N ASP A 141 5.31 11.38 12.66
CA ASP A 141 6.13 11.90 11.55
C ASP A 141 5.27 12.55 10.45
N ASP A 142 5.89 13.41 9.64
CA ASP A 142 5.35 13.79 8.32
C ASP A 142 5.62 12.65 7.34
N PHE A 143 4.76 11.65 7.37
CA PHE A 143 4.90 10.36 6.71
C PHE A 143 3.64 10.01 5.94
N VAL A 144 3.78 9.42 4.76
CA VAL A 144 2.65 9.03 3.92
C VAL A 144 2.54 7.52 3.85
N ILE A 145 1.34 7.00 4.10
CA ILE A 145 0.98 5.63 3.74
C ILE A 145 -0.12 5.72 2.68
N ALA A 146 0.16 5.20 1.50
CA ALA A 146 -0.79 5.10 0.41
C ALA A 146 -1.10 3.63 0.12
N GLY A 147 -2.31 3.32 -0.29
CA GLY A 147 -2.67 1.94 -0.63
C GLY A 147 -3.84 1.87 -1.60
N THR A 148 -3.79 0.89 -2.50
CA THR A 148 -4.85 0.59 -3.45
C THR A 148 -5.64 -0.64 -2.99
N SER A 149 -6.98 -0.62 -3.12
CA SER A 149 -7.86 -1.77 -2.87
C SER A 149 -7.55 -2.45 -1.51
N ALA A 150 -7.05 -3.68 -1.50
CA ALA A 150 -6.65 -4.40 -0.29
C ALA A 150 -5.62 -3.63 0.55
N GLY A 151 -4.67 -2.92 -0.07
CA GLY A 151 -3.71 -2.05 0.60
C GLY A 151 -4.40 -0.89 1.32
N ALA A 152 -5.42 -0.29 0.71
CA ALA A 152 -6.23 0.75 1.34
C ALA A 152 -7.03 0.19 2.53
N MET A 153 -7.64 -0.98 2.38
CA MET A 153 -8.39 -1.63 3.47
C MET A 153 -7.51 -2.04 4.64
N ALA A 154 -6.27 -2.47 4.38
CA ALA A 154 -5.32 -2.84 5.42
C ALA A 154 -4.92 -1.66 6.33
N MET A 155 -5.13 -0.42 5.90
CA MET A 155 -4.90 0.78 6.70
C MET A 155 -6.02 1.07 7.69
N SER A 156 -7.17 0.42 7.58
CA SER A 156 -8.29 0.62 8.51
C SER A 156 -8.04 -0.09 9.85
N LYS A 157 -8.55 0.49 10.93
CA LYS A 157 -8.47 -0.08 12.27
C LYS A 157 -9.26 -1.40 12.39
N THR A 158 -10.34 -1.52 11.62
CA THR A 158 -11.17 -2.72 11.53
C THR A 158 -11.22 -3.14 10.07
N MET A 159 -10.71 -4.32 9.78
CA MET A 159 -10.64 -4.84 8.42
C MET A 159 -11.83 -5.76 8.14
N ILE A 160 -12.64 -5.41 7.14
CA ILE A 160 -13.71 -6.28 6.63
C ILE A 160 -13.09 -7.14 5.54
N TYR A 161 -12.92 -8.44 5.82
CA TYR A 161 -12.31 -9.38 4.88
C TYR A 161 -13.30 -9.91 3.87
N GLN A 162 -14.47 -10.36 4.34
CA GLN A 162 -15.53 -10.91 3.52
C GLN A 162 -16.87 -10.79 4.26
N GLY A 163 -17.91 -10.40 3.56
CA GLY A 163 -19.24 -10.30 4.13
C GLY A 163 -20.31 -10.26 3.05
N SER A 164 -21.53 -10.66 3.39
CA SER A 164 -22.72 -10.42 2.60
C SER A 164 -23.66 -9.50 3.36
N SER A 165 -24.36 -8.62 2.63
CA SER A 165 -25.35 -7.71 3.23
C SER A 165 -26.42 -8.47 4.02
N ALA A 166 -26.79 -9.67 3.57
CA ALA A 166 -27.74 -10.54 4.25
C ALA A 166 -27.19 -11.09 5.57
N GLY A 167 -25.90 -11.48 5.61
CA GLY A 167 -25.24 -11.94 6.83
C GLY A 167 -25.10 -10.84 7.87
N ALA A 168 -24.71 -9.65 7.46
CA ALA A 168 -24.58 -8.48 8.32
C ALA A 168 -25.91 -8.06 8.97
N LEU A 169 -27.01 -8.09 8.18
CA LEU A 169 -28.35 -7.74 8.68
C LEU A 169 -28.91 -8.77 9.70
N ILE A 170 -28.57 -10.06 9.54
CA ILE A 170 -29.09 -11.13 10.40
C ILE A 170 -28.30 -11.28 11.69
N LYS A 171 -26.98 -11.08 11.64
CA LYS A 171 -26.08 -11.33 12.77
C LYS A 171 -25.58 -10.08 13.48
N GLY A 172 -25.80 -8.90 12.93
CA GLY A 172 -25.26 -7.65 13.49
C GLY A 172 -23.73 -7.56 13.41
N GLU A 173 -23.12 -8.29 12.47
CA GLU A 173 -21.68 -8.34 12.23
C GLU A 173 -21.23 -7.34 11.14
#